data_722db5163201b5257605e517c7fc58e6
#
_entry.id   722db5163201b5257605e517c7fc58e6
#
_cell.length_a   1.000
_cell.length_b   1.000
_cell.length_c   1.000
_cell.angle_alpha   90.00
_cell.angle_beta   90.00
_cell.angle_gamma   90.00
#
_symmetry.space_group_name_H-M   'P 1'
#
loop_
_entity.id
_entity.type
_entity.pdbx_description
1 polymer ?
#
loop_
_entity_poly.entity_id
_entity_poly.type
_entity_poly.pdbx_seq_one_letter_code
_entity_poly.pdbx_strand_id
1 'polypeptide(L)'
;MAPTGTLIWIFSLAAVCVSEPSDDTFKNCTSQAPLFERLSADVKEAAESSGNLPSEWSSQQSAALIGSMRHLTDLLHKHQLKDCQLAEPKECPEAQVPENGGLVCVTVENTRYCKPLCNHGYDFGFLRRSRLFDSCGPKTRFRWDTQYVGGNRLAVCNAAMIQISGNQTAYFPKDQDCLKTKSQLQDSLIQSTVAELKAKNIEGEPQNACLVCG
;
A
#
# COMPACT_ATOMS: atom_id res chain seq x y z
N MET A 1 51.81 -28.82 43.64
CA MET A 1 50.66 -28.00 44.06
C MET A 1 50.07 -27.35 42.83
N ALA A 2 49.01 -27.91 42.31
CA ALA A 2 48.29 -27.40 41.16
C ALA A 2 47.01 -26.72 41.62
N PRO A 3 46.64 -25.54 41.06
CA PRO A 3 45.28 -25.02 41.25
C PRO A 3 44.39 -25.49 40.11
N THR A 4 43.29 -26.05 40.51
CA THR A 4 42.17 -26.47 39.71
C THR A 4 41.42 -25.28 39.15
N GLY A 5 41.43 -25.11 37.82
CA GLY A 5 40.60 -24.11 37.12
C GLY A 5 39.22 -24.68 36.83
N THR A 6 38.20 -24.07 37.40
CA THR A 6 36.78 -24.40 37.20
C THR A 6 36.33 -23.84 35.87
N LEU A 7 36.05 -24.68 34.87
CA LEU A 7 35.42 -24.31 33.62
C LEU A 7 33.91 -24.14 33.85
N ILE A 8 33.41 -22.88 33.76
CA ILE A 8 31.98 -22.59 33.77
C ILE A 8 31.49 -22.77 32.34
N TRP A 9 30.72 -23.83 32.11
CA TRP A 9 29.94 -24.03 30.88
C TRP A 9 28.67 -23.15 30.93
N ILE A 10 28.63 -22.13 30.08
CA ILE A 10 27.42 -21.40 29.85
C ILE A 10 26.59 -22.16 28.82
N PHE A 11 25.57 -22.87 29.27
CA PHE A 11 24.57 -23.47 28.39
C PHE A 11 23.67 -22.37 27.85
N SER A 12 23.84 -22.00 26.58
CA SER A 12 22.84 -21.25 25.84
C SER A 12 21.66 -22.17 25.56
N LEU A 13 20.57 -21.99 26.30
CA LEU A 13 19.29 -22.63 26.02
C LEU A 13 18.68 -21.98 24.77
N ALA A 14 18.95 -22.58 23.61
CA ALA A 14 18.14 -22.35 22.43
C ALA A 14 16.78 -23.04 22.65
N ALA A 15 15.73 -22.27 22.87
CA ALA A 15 14.38 -22.77 22.93
C ALA A 15 13.95 -23.25 21.54
N VAL A 16 14.03 -24.55 21.30
CA VAL A 16 13.44 -25.18 20.11
C VAL A 16 11.95 -25.38 20.40
N CYS A 17 11.09 -24.69 19.68
CA CYS A 17 9.67 -24.96 19.69
C CYS A 17 9.40 -26.22 18.87
N VAL A 18 9.15 -27.33 19.54
CA VAL A 18 8.65 -28.58 18.94
C VAL A 18 7.13 -28.46 18.86
N SER A 19 6.58 -28.51 17.65
CA SER A 19 5.13 -28.54 17.41
C SER A 19 4.64 -29.98 17.46
N GLU A 20 3.84 -30.35 18.46
CA GLU A 20 2.96 -31.51 18.40
C GLU A 20 1.56 -31.10 17.92
N PRO A 21 0.86 -31.93 17.14
CA PRO A 21 -0.44 -31.59 16.57
C PRO A 21 -1.56 -32.00 17.53
N SER A 22 -2.12 -31.06 18.27
CA SER A 22 -3.47 -31.18 18.85
C SER A 22 -3.98 -29.85 19.39
N ASP A 23 -5.09 -29.42 18.83
CA ASP A 23 -6.20 -28.65 19.39
C ASP A 23 -5.95 -27.30 20.11
N ASP A 24 -6.56 -26.26 19.52
CA ASP A 24 -7.02 -25.01 20.14
C ASP A 24 -6.26 -24.49 21.36
N THR A 25 -5.19 -23.80 21.10
CA THR A 25 -4.80 -22.55 21.80
C THR A 25 -3.54 -21.99 21.17
N PHE A 26 -3.63 -20.81 20.56
CA PHE A 26 -2.46 -19.99 20.26
C PHE A 26 -1.73 -19.66 21.58
N LYS A 27 -0.84 -20.51 22.03
CA LYS A 27 0.03 -20.22 23.17
C LYS A 27 1.18 -19.36 22.73
N ASN A 28 1.04 -18.07 23.01
CA ASN A 28 2.05 -17.15 23.52
C ASN A 28 3.52 -17.56 23.32
N CYS A 29 4.07 -17.33 22.13
CA CYS A 29 5.48 -17.06 22.01
C CYS A 29 5.68 -15.61 22.48
N THR A 30 5.99 -15.41 23.72
CA THR A 30 6.30 -14.11 24.32
C THR A 30 7.64 -13.61 23.82
N SER A 31 7.69 -13.12 22.59
CA SER A 31 8.66 -12.12 22.20
C SER A 31 8.02 -10.76 22.50
N GLN A 32 8.70 -9.94 23.27
CA GLN A 32 8.18 -8.71 23.87
C GLN A 32 7.82 -7.60 22.86
N ALA A 33 8.09 -7.78 21.56
CA ALA A 33 7.74 -6.81 20.53
C ALA A 33 6.49 -7.25 19.73
N PRO A 34 5.58 -6.32 19.38
CA PRO A 34 4.47 -6.61 18.48
C PRO A 34 4.92 -7.28 17.19
N LEU A 35 4.12 -8.16 16.63
CA LEU A 35 4.45 -8.91 15.39
C LEU A 35 4.86 -7.95 14.26
N PHE A 36 4.19 -6.81 14.14
CA PHE A 36 4.51 -5.79 13.13
C PHE A 36 5.94 -5.27 13.25
N GLU A 37 6.39 -4.92 14.47
CA GLU A 37 7.72 -4.34 14.69
C GLU A 37 8.82 -5.35 14.34
N ARG A 38 8.66 -6.62 14.73
CA ARG A 38 9.61 -7.69 14.40
C ARG A 38 9.68 -7.94 12.91
N LEU A 39 8.52 -8.16 12.27
CA LEU A 39 8.47 -8.42 10.83
C LEU A 39 9.02 -7.23 10.02
N SER A 40 8.70 -6.00 10.43
CA SER A 40 9.21 -4.79 9.78
C SER A 40 10.71 -4.66 9.90
N ALA A 41 11.28 -4.97 11.08
CA ALA A 41 12.72 -4.96 11.30
C ALA A 41 13.43 -6.04 10.46
N ASP A 42 12.92 -7.28 10.48
CA ASP A 42 13.51 -8.41 9.74
C ASP A 42 13.49 -8.17 8.22
N VAL A 43 12.36 -7.67 7.69
CA VAL A 43 12.23 -7.35 6.26
C VAL A 43 13.16 -6.19 5.87
N LYS A 44 13.29 -5.16 6.73
CA LYS A 44 14.17 -4.03 6.49
C LYS A 44 15.63 -4.46 6.49
N GLU A 45 16.04 -5.24 7.48
CA GLU A 45 17.40 -5.80 7.57
C GLU A 45 17.72 -6.66 6.35
N ALA A 46 16.80 -7.56 5.95
CA ALA A 46 16.95 -8.36 4.76
C ALA A 46 17.08 -7.51 3.48
N ALA A 47 16.32 -6.43 3.36
CA ALA A 47 16.36 -5.53 2.20
C ALA A 47 17.65 -4.70 2.16
N GLU A 48 18.15 -4.23 3.30
CA GLU A 48 19.41 -3.46 3.41
C GLU A 48 20.64 -4.35 3.20
N SER A 49 20.58 -5.61 3.63
CA SER A 49 21.61 -6.62 3.43
C SER A 49 21.70 -7.15 1.99
N SER A 50 20.79 -6.73 1.12
CA SER A 50 20.56 -7.29 -0.23
C SER A 50 21.74 -7.13 -1.22
N GLY A 51 22.78 -6.35 -0.88
CA GLY A 51 24.04 -6.35 -1.62
C GLY A 51 24.85 -7.66 -1.45
N ASN A 52 24.55 -8.42 -0.40
CA ASN A 52 25.18 -9.71 -0.06
C ASN A 52 24.12 -10.68 0.48
N LEU A 53 23.06 -10.96 -0.30
CA LEU A 53 22.22 -12.11 0.02
C LEU A 53 23.14 -13.30 0.23
N PRO A 54 23.00 -14.04 1.36
CA PRO A 54 23.90 -15.14 1.64
C PRO A 54 23.97 -16.07 0.43
N SER A 55 25.18 -16.26 -0.11
CA SER A 55 25.43 -17.19 -1.20
C SER A 55 24.99 -18.63 -0.87
N GLU A 56 24.61 -18.84 0.38
CA GLU A 56 24.12 -20.08 0.97
C GLU A 56 22.62 -20.34 0.72
N TRP A 57 21.85 -19.35 0.26
CA TRP A 57 20.44 -19.57 0.00
C TRP A 57 20.23 -20.36 -1.27
N SER A 58 19.61 -21.52 -1.14
CA SER A 58 19.21 -22.31 -2.30
C SER A 58 18.13 -21.58 -3.11
N SER A 59 18.05 -21.91 -4.40
CA SER A 59 16.98 -21.38 -5.27
C SER A 59 15.58 -21.72 -4.76
N GLN A 60 15.42 -22.87 -4.09
CA GLN A 60 14.16 -23.27 -3.47
C GLN A 60 13.78 -22.37 -2.28
N GLN A 61 14.76 -22.03 -1.42
CA GLN A 61 14.53 -21.12 -0.28
C GLN A 61 14.17 -19.71 -0.76
N SER A 62 14.87 -19.21 -1.76
CA SER A 62 14.55 -17.91 -2.37
C SER A 62 13.15 -17.89 -2.99
N ALA A 63 12.77 -18.95 -3.72
CA ALA A 63 11.45 -19.07 -4.31
C ALA A 63 10.34 -19.14 -3.24
N ALA A 64 10.55 -19.91 -2.16
CA ALA A 64 9.60 -20.01 -1.06
C ALA A 64 9.39 -18.65 -0.35
N LEU A 65 10.48 -17.93 -0.11
CA LEU A 65 10.42 -16.60 0.50
C LEU A 65 9.66 -15.59 -0.38
N ILE A 66 9.98 -15.55 -1.69
CA ILE A 66 9.27 -14.72 -2.66
C ILE A 66 7.77 -15.04 -2.66
N GLY A 67 7.40 -16.33 -2.64
CA GLY A 67 6.01 -16.77 -2.57
C GLY A 67 5.30 -16.26 -1.31
N SER A 68 5.95 -16.37 -0.15
CA SER A 68 5.42 -15.89 1.13
C SER A 68 5.26 -14.36 1.15
N MET A 69 6.26 -13.62 0.62
CA MET A 69 6.20 -12.16 0.54
C MET A 69 5.07 -11.69 -0.40
N ARG A 70 4.88 -12.34 -1.56
CA ARG A 70 3.76 -12.03 -2.45
C ARG A 70 2.42 -12.25 -1.76
N HIS A 71 2.24 -13.39 -1.11
CA HIS A 71 1.02 -13.67 -0.37
C HIS A 71 0.74 -12.63 0.73
N LEU A 72 1.78 -12.26 1.48
CA LEU A 72 1.66 -11.21 2.49
C LEU A 72 1.31 -9.85 1.86
N THR A 73 1.94 -9.50 0.74
CA THR A 73 1.63 -8.28 -0.01
C THR A 73 0.16 -8.24 -0.44
N ASP A 74 -0.38 -9.35 -0.96
CA ASP A 74 -1.79 -9.46 -1.35
C ASP A 74 -2.74 -9.27 -0.16
N LEU A 75 -2.38 -9.83 1.01
CA LEU A 75 -3.17 -9.65 2.23
C LEU A 75 -3.14 -8.20 2.73
N LEU A 76 -1.96 -7.57 2.73
CA LEU A 76 -1.80 -6.17 3.14
C LEU A 76 -2.50 -5.23 2.15
N HIS A 77 -2.46 -5.52 0.85
CA HIS A 77 -3.20 -4.76 -0.15
C HIS A 77 -4.71 -4.81 0.11
N LYS A 78 -5.27 -6.00 0.34
CA LYS A 78 -6.68 -6.14 0.72
C LYS A 78 -7.02 -5.41 2.03
N HIS A 79 -6.07 -5.37 2.97
CA HIS A 79 -6.26 -4.65 4.22
C HIS A 79 -6.32 -3.13 4.00
N GLN A 80 -5.43 -2.57 3.18
CA GLN A 80 -5.46 -1.11 2.95
C GLN A 80 -6.70 -0.66 2.15
N LEU A 81 -7.33 -1.52 1.34
CA LEU A 81 -8.61 -1.20 0.68
C LEU A 81 -9.71 -0.89 1.70
N LYS A 82 -9.64 -1.45 2.91
CA LYS A 82 -10.60 -1.17 3.99
C LYS A 82 -10.62 0.29 4.41
N ASP A 83 -9.53 1.02 4.23
CA ASP A 83 -9.47 2.46 4.54
C ASP A 83 -10.49 3.27 3.72
N CYS A 84 -10.88 2.75 2.55
CA CYS A 84 -11.87 3.35 1.65
C CYS A 84 -13.26 2.70 1.73
N GLN A 85 -13.44 1.60 2.45
CA GLN A 85 -14.70 0.82 2.45
C GLN A 85 -15.88 1.51 3.13
N LEU A 86 -15.62 2.45 4.02
CA LEU A 86 -16.68 3.25 4.66
C LEU A 86 -17.11 4.45 3.80
N ALA A 87 -16.64 4.51 2.55
CA ALA A 87 -16.94 5.60 1.66
C ALA A 87 -18.43 5.62 1.27
N GLU A 88 -18.99 6.78 1.28
CA GLU A 88 -20.32 7.05 0.74
C GLU A 88 -20.19 7.80 -0.60
N PRO A 89 -21.15 7.67 -1.51
CA PRO A 89 -22.34 6.82 -1.42
C PRO A 89 -22.03 5.32 -1.64
N LYS A 90 -22.72 4.46 -0.88
CA LYS A 90 -22.51 2.99 -0.95
C LYS A 90 -22.93 2.37 -2.27
N GLU A 91 -23.79 3.04 -3.01
CA GLU A 91 -24.25 2.63 -4.34
C GLU A 91 -23.15 2.77 -5.41
N CYS A 92 -22.10 3.53 -5.13
CA CYS A 92 -20.96 3.62 -6.04
C CYS A 92 -20.11 2.35 -5.98
N PRO A 93 -19.81 1.73 -7.13
CA PRO A 93 -18.90 0.59 -7.13
C PRO A 93 -17.51 1.02 -6.66
N GLU A 94 -16.82 0.14 -5.95
CA GLU A 94 -15.45 0.37 -5.52
C GLU A 94 -14.54 0.65 -6.72
N ALA A 95 -13.79 1.75 -6.67
CA ALA A 95 -12.87 2.10 -7.74
C ALA A 95 -11.65 1.18 -7.72
N GLN A 96 -11.27 0.65 -8.88
CA GLN A 96 -10.06 -0.15 -9.02
C GLN A 96 -8.82 0.75 -8.89
N VAL A 97 -7.93 0.39 -8.00
CA VAL A 97 -6.65 1.09 -7.83
C VAL A 97 -5.75 0.77 -9.03
N PRO A 98 -5.14 1.78 -9.68
CA PRO A 98 -4.22 1.51 -10.78
C PRO A 98 -2.93 0.86 -10.26
N GLU A 99 -2.51 -0.23 -10.89
CA GLU A 99 -1.18 -0.79 -10.69
C GLU A 99 -0.11 0.28 -10.98
N ASN A 100 0.97 0.29 -10.21
CA ASN A 100 2.06 1.28 -10.30
C ASN A 100 1.59 2.73 -10.06
N GLY A 101 0.63 2.88 -9.17
CA GLY A 101 0.06 4.16 -8.80
C GLY A 101 -0.80 4.08 -7.56
N GLY A 102 -1.78 4.97 -7.47
CA GLY A 102 -2.73 5.00 -6.36
C GLY A 102 -3.96 5.82 -6.67
N LEU A 103 -4.90 5.78 -5.75
CA LEU A 103 -6.12 6.60 -5.75
C LEU A 103 -6.21 7.40 -4.45
N VAL A 104 -6.34 8.71 -4.55
CA VAL A 104 -6.85 9.54 -3.46
C VAL A 104 -8.34 9.77 -3.69
N CYS A 105 -9.14 9.34 -2.73
CA CYS A 105 -10.58 9.47 -2.82
C CYS A 105 -11.14 10.27 -1.64
N VAL A 106 -12.11 11.14 -1.92
CA VAL A 106 -12.79 11.99 -0.94
C VAL A 106 -14.27 12.02 -1.26
N THR A 107 -15.14 12.00 -0.26
CA THR A 107 -16.57 12.22 -0.43
C THR A 107 -16.92 13.67 -0.08
N VAL A 108 -17.63 14.35 -0.96
CA VAL A 108 -18.19 15.69 -0.74
C VAL A 108 -19.65 15.67 -1.20
N GLU A 109 -20.57 16.09 -0.33
CA GLU A 109 -22.01 16.18 -0.63
C GLU A 109 -22.59 14.94 -1.33
N ASN A 110 -22.40 13.77 -0.73
CA ASN A 110 -22.88 12.48 -1.26
C ASN A 110 -22.35 12.14 -2.67
N THR A 111 -21.19 12.69 -3.04
CA THR A 111 -20.50 12.36 -4.28
C THR A 111 -19.06 11.96 -3.96
N ARG A 112 -18.67 10.79 -4.41
CA ARG A 112 -17.30 10.27 -4.29
C ARG A 112 -16.46 10.83 -5.42
N TYR A 113 -15.36 11.48 -5.10
CA TYR A 113 -14.37 11.97 -6.04
C TYR A 113 -13.08 11.18 -5.83
N CYS A 114 -12.54 10.59 -6.88
CA CYS A 114 -11.27 9.90 -6.84
C CYS A 114 -10.28 10.51 -7.85
N LYS A 115 -9.08 10.80 -7.38
CA LYS A 115 -7.95 11.28 -8.17
C LYS A 115 -6.96 10.13 -8.35
N PRO A 116 -6.83 9.54 -9.55
CA PRO A 116 -5.76 8.60 -9.83
C PRO A 116 -4.43 9.33 -9.96
N LEU A 117 -3.37 8.69 -9.45
CA LEU A 117 -1.98 9.14 -9.58
C LEU A 117 -1.13 7.98 -10.08
N CYS A 118 -0.16 8.25 -10.94
CA CYS A 118 0.84 7.28 -11.36
C CYS A 118 2.18 7.52 -10.64
N ASN A 119 2.90 6.44 -10.34
CA ASN A 119 4.25 6.51 -9.81
C ASN A 119 5.21 7.12 -10.83
N HIS A 120 6.34 7.66 -10.38
CA HIS A 120 7.40 8.11 -11.28
C HIS A 120 7.88 6.94 -12.16
N GLY A 121 8.09 7.19 -13.44
CA GLY A 121 8.41 6.14 -14.43
C GLY A 121 7.19 5.48 -15.06
N TYR A 122 5.99 5.98 -14.73
CA TYR A 122 4.72 5.52 -15.31
C TYR A 122 3.88 6.71 -15.77
N ASP A 123 3.15 6.55 -16.87
CA ASP A 123 2.23 7.56 -17.40
C ASP A 123 0.84 6.97 -17.59
N PHE A 124 -0.17 7.83 -17.63
CA PHE A 124 -1.54 7.39 -17.88
C PHE A 124 -1.67 6.79 -19.28
N GLY A 125 -2.41 5.69 -19.38
CA GLY A 125 -2.70 5.03 -20.65
C GLY A 125 -3.57 5.88 -21.59
N PHE A 126 -4.18 6.96 -21.09
CA PHE A 126 -5.03 7.88 -21.83
C PHE A 126 -4.82 9.32 -21.35
N LEU A 127 -5.04 10.29 -22.25
CA LEU A 127 -4.95 11.71 -21.92
C LEU A 127 -6.00 12.10 -20.88
N ARG A 128 -5.53 12.65 -19.74
CA ARG A 128 -6.38 13.18 -18.66
C ARG A 128 -5.88 14.52 -18.07
N ARG A 129 -5.18 15.33 -18.87
CA ARG A 129 -4.64 16.62 -18.42
C ARG A 129 -5.69 17.56 -17.83
N SER A 130 -6.88 17.59 -18.39
CA SER A 130 -8.01 18.41 -17.91
C SER A 130 -8.90 17.67 -16.91
N ARG A 131 -8.69 16.39 -16.71
CA ARG A 131 -9.50 15.51 -15.86
C ARG A 131 -8.70 15.03 -14.67
N LEU A 132 -8.72 15.80 -13.58
CA LEU A 132 -8.04 15.43 -12.35
C LEU A 132 -8.79 14.34 -11.58
N PHE A 133 -10.11 14.42 -11.55
CA PHE A 133 -10.98 13.57 -10.76
C PHE A 133 -11.94 12.80 -11.66
N ASP A 134 -12.29 11.61 -11.21
CA ASP A 134 -13.49 10.90 -11.63
C ASP A 134 -14.51 10.99 -10.49
N SER A 135 -15.78 11.10 -10.81
CA SER A 135 -16.83 11.23 -9.82
C SER A 135 -17.88 10.14 -9.90
N CYS A 136 -18.44 9.77 -8.74
CA CYS A 136 -19.55 8.85 -8.62
C CYS A 136 -20.53 9.37 -7.56
N GLY A 137 -21.81 9.51 -7.93
CA GLY A 137 -22.84 10.03 -7.05
C GLY A 137 -24.18 10.15 -7.75
N PRO A 138 -25.16 10.88 -7.18
CA PRO A 138 -26.49 11.01 -7.76
C PRO A 138 -26.49 11.55 -9.18
N LYS A 139 -25.64 12.55 -9.48
CA LYS A 139 -25.55 13.16 -10.82
C LYS A 139 -25.05 12.19 -11.89
N THR A 140 -24.24 11.20 -11.50
CA THR A 140 -23.74 10.16 -12.39
C THR A 140 -24.56 8.86 -12.31
N ARG A 141 -25.70 8.87 -11.61
CA ARG A 141 -26.53 7.70 -11.33
C ARG A 141 -25.76 6.57 -10.66
N PHE A 142 -24.89 6.95 -9.71
CA PHE A 142 -24.02 6.04 -8.95
C PHE A 142 -23.11 5.17 -9.83
N ARG A 143 -22.61 5.75 -10.91
CA ARG A 143 -21.60 5.16 -11.79
C ARG A 143 -20.42 6.11 -11.90
N TRP A 144 -19.21 5.57 -12.07
CA TRP A 144 -18.06 6.39 -12.37
C TRP A 144 -18.20 7.05 -13.73
N ASP A 145 -17.90 8.33 -13.80
CA ASP A 145 -17.98 9.14 -15.02
C ASP A 145 -16.76 8.97 -15.95
N THR A 146 -16.04 7.87 -15.80
CA THR A 146 -14.85 7.51 -16.58
C THR A 146 -15.19 7.25 -18.03
N GLN A 147 -14.56 7.98 -18.96
CA GLN A 147 -14.88 7.89 -20.39
C GLN A 147 -14.07 6.83 -21.13
N TYR A 148 -12.78 6.66 -20.76
CA TYR A 148 -11.84 5.91 -21.60
C TYR A 148 -11.60 4.48 -21.13
N VAL A 149 -11.63 4.24 -19.85
CA VAL A 149 -11.36 2.93 -19.25
C VAL A 149 -12.66 2.20 -18.93
N GLY A 150 -13.69 2.96 -18.54
CA GLY A 150 -15.03 2.45 -18.24
C GLY A 150 -15.11 1.68 -16.92
N GLY A 151 -16.33 1.39 -16.49
CA GLY A 151 -16.63 0.67 -15.27
C GLY A 151 -16.07 1.37 -14.02
N ASN A 152 -15.41 0.62 -13.17
CA ASN A 152 -14.77 1.11 -11.95
C ASN A 152 -13.25 1.28 -12.09
N ARG A 153 -12.67 1.05 -13.26
CA ARG A 153 -11.26 1.31 -13.57
C ARG A 153 -11.10 2.75 -14.02
N LEU A 154 -10.60 3.62 -13.14
CA LEU A 154 -10.51 5.06 -13.38
C LEU A 154 -9.27 5.45 -14.19
N ALA A 155 -8.19 4.70 -14.06
CA ALA A 155 -6.94 4.94 -14.77
C ALA A 155 -6.13 3.65 -14.92
N VAL A 156 -5.15 3.73 -15.83
CA VAL A 156 -4.10 2.73 -16.01
C VAL A 156 -2.77 3.49 -16.04
N CYS A 157 -1.79 3.02 -15.29
CA CYS A 157 -0.42 3.55 -15.28
C CYS A 157 0.50 2.59 -16.03
N ASN A 158 0.93 2.97 -17.22
CA ASN A 158 1.85 2.21 -18.06
C ASN A 158 3.29 2.70 -17.88
N ALA A 159 4.26 1.80 -17.95
CA ALA A 159 5.67 2.19 -17.91
C ALA A 159 5.99 3.21 -19.01
N ALA A 160 6.58 4.33 -18.63
CA ALA A 160 6.91 5.44 -19.53
C ALA A 160 8.07 6.26 -18.98
N MET A 161 8.98 6.67 -19.86
CA MET A 161 10.10 7.52 -19.47
C MET A 161 9.68 9.00 -19.28
N ILE A 162 8.55 9.39 -19.86
CA ILE A 162 8.05 10.76 -19.86
C ILE A 162 6.59 10.75 -19.41
N GLN A 163 6.24 11.63 -18.49
CA GLN A 163 4.90 11.80 -17.93
C GLN A 163 4.21 13.00 -18.58
N ILE A 164 3.35 12.77 -19.55
CA ILE A 164 2.71 13.83 -20.36
C ILE A 164 1.19 13.70 -20.46
N SER A 165 0.63 12.55 -20.12
CA SER A 165 -0.80 12.27 -20.34
C SER A 165 -1.69 12.79 -19.23
N GLY A 166 -1.15 12.98 -18.01
CA GLY A 166 -1.85 13.52 -16.86
C GLY A 166 -1.56 15.01 -16.60
N ASN A 167 -2.24 15.55 -15.60
CA ASN A 167 -1.87 16.82 -14.98
C ASN A 167 -0.61 16.60 -14.12
N GLN A 168 0.22 17.63 -13.94
CA GLN A 168 1.44 17.53 -13.14
C GLN A 168 1.20 17.06 -11.70
N THR A 169 0.06 17.43 -11.10
CA THR A 169 -0.30 17.02 -9.75
C THR A 169 -0.86 15.59 -9.66
N ALA A 170 -0.97 14.89 -10.78
CA ALA A 170 -1.47 13.51 -10.85
C ALA A 170 -0.33 12.47 -10.92
N TYR A 171 0.87 12.85 -10.50
CA TYR A 171 2.03 11.95 -10.44
C TYR A 171 2.68 12.03 -9.07
N PHE A 172 3.16 10.89 -8.58
CA PHE A 172 4.03 10.88 -7.41
C PHE A 172 5.43 11.39 -7.79
N PRO A 173 6.10 12.16 -6.92
CA PRO A 173 7.46 12.64 -7.16
C PRO A 173 8.45 11.50 -7.39
N LYS A 174 9.59 11.79 -8.04
CA LYS A 174 10.62 10.81 -8.42
C LYS A 174 11.07 9.88 -7.29
N ASP A 175 11.23 10.42 -6.08
CA ASP A 175 11.76 9.67 -4.95
C ASP A 175 10.65 9.17 -4.00
N GLN A 176 9.39 9.33 -4.41
CA GLN A 176 8.20 8.97 -3.66
C GLN A 176 7.22 8.22 -4.56
N ASP A 177 7.00 6.97 -4.26
CA ASP A 177 5.89 6.22 -4.83
C ASP A 177 4.64 6.35 -3.94
N CYS A 178 3.56 5.69 -4.33
CA CYS A 178 2.32 5.69 -3.57
C CYS A 178 2.52 5.16 -2.14
N LEU A 179 3.25 4.06 -1.95
CA LEU A 179 3.43 3.45 -0.63
C LEU A 179 4.25 4.34 0.31
N LYS A 180 5.32 4.96 -0.18
CA LYS A 180 6.09 5.94 0.60
C LYS A 180 5.23 7.16 0.95
N THR A 181 4.46 7.66 0.01
CA THR A 181 3.55 8.77 0.25
C THR A 181 2.49 8.40 1.29
N LYS A 182 1.91 7.20 1.19
CA LYS A 182 0.93 6.71 2.16
C LYS A 182 1.53 6.64 3.57
N SER A 183 2.76 6.17 3.71
CA SER A 183 3.40 6.03 5.01
C SER A 183 3.87 7.34 5.65
N GLN A 184 4.13 8.39 4.86
CA GLN A 184 4.80 9.59 5.34
C GLN A 184 4.03 10.89 5.10
N LEU A 185 3.26 10.98 4.03
CA LEU A 185 2.68 12.22 3.51
C LEU A 185 1.19 12.10 3.15
N GLN A 186 0.51 11.03 3.58
CA GLN A 186 -0.89 10.77 3.23
C GLN A 186 -1.79 11.99 3.46
N ASP A 187 -1.72 12.58 4.65
CA ASP A 187 -2.58 13.71 5.02
C ASP A 187 -2.32 14.94 4.15
N SER A 188 -1.05 15.21 3.84
CA SER A 188 -0.67 16.32 2.97
C SER A 188 -1.22 16.13 1.55
N LEU A 189 -1.16 14.92 1.01
CA LEU A 189 -1.71 14.59 -0.32
C LEU A 189 -3.24 14.69 -0.32
N ILE A 190 -3.92 14.22 0.72
CA ILE A 190 -5.36 14.37 0.87
C ILE A 190 -5.75 15.85 0.93
N GLN A 191 -5.06 16.66 1.74
CA GLN A 191 -5.33 18.10 1.85
C GLN A 191 -5.13 18.82 0.51
N SER A 192 -4.06 18.51 -0.22
CA SER A 192 -3.84 19.10 -1.55
C SER A 192 -4.94 18.68 -2.54
N THR A 193 -5.41 17.44 -2.47
CA THR A 193 -6.52 16.95 -3.31
C THR A 193 -7.84 17.66 -2.97
N VAL A 194 -8.13 17.92 -1.69
CA VAL A 194 -9.28 18.70 -1.25
C VAL A 194 -9.18 20.15 -1.74
N ALA A 195 -8.01 20.75 -1.69
CA ALA A 195 -7.79 22.11 -2.22
C ALA A 195 -8.04 22.17 -3.75
N GLU A 196 -7.61 21.15 -4.50
CA GLU A 196 -7.90 21.05 -5.94
C GLU A 196 -9.40 20.87 -6.23
N LEU A 197 -10.16 20.13 -5.40
CA LEU A 197 -11.62 20.01 -5.52
C LEU A 197 -12.27 21.38 -5.32
N LYS A 198 -11.89 22.12 -4.28
CA LYS A 198 -12.38 23.49 -4.03
C LYS A 198 -12.06 24.43 -5.20
N ALA A 199 -10.88 24.34 -5.78
CA ALA A 199 -10.49 25.12 -6.97
C ALA A 199 -11.33 24.78 -8.22
N LYS A 200 -12.05 23.66 -8.21
CA LYS A 200 -13.03 23.25 -9.24
C LYS A 200 -14.48 23.59 -8.84
N ASN A 201 -14.69 24.43 -7.85
CA ASN A 201 -15.99 24.79 -7.28
C ASN A 201 -16.78 23.59 -6.72
N ILE A 202 -16.08 22.58 -6.23
CA ILE A 202 -16.66 21.48 -5.48
C ILE A 202 -16.48 21.84 -4.01
N GLU A 203 -17.55 22.44 -3.45
CA GLU A 203 -17.58 22.93 -2.08
C GLU A 203 -18.30 21.92 -1.18
N GLY A 204 -18.00 21.92 0.10
CA GLY A 204 -18.58 21.05 1.12
C GLY A 204 -17.52 20.46 2.06
N GLU A 205 -17.98 19.86 3.14
CA GLU A 205 -17.09 19.18 4.11
C GLU A 205 -16.59 17.86 3.55
N PRO A 206 -15.26 17.68 3.43
CA PRO A 206 -14.69 16.44 2.96
C PRO A 206 -14.87 15.32 3.99
N GLN A 207 -15.38 14.19 3.56
CA GLN A 207 -15.62 12.99 4.38
C GLN A 207 -14.94 11.79 3.76
N ASN A 208 -14.67 10.76 4.58
CA ASN A 208 -14.18 9.47 4.13
C ASN A 208 -12.97 9.57 3.17
N ALA A 209 -12.04 10.46 3.48
CA ALA A 209 -10.84 10.64 2.68
C ALA A 209 -9.88 9.46 2.87
N CYS A 210 -9.32 8.93 1.79
CA CYS A 210 -8.39 7.82 1.83
C CYS A 210 -7.40 7.84 0.67
N LEU A 211 -6.22 7.25 0.89
CA LEU A 211 -5.23 6.93 -0.15
C LEU A 211 -5.06 5.41 -0.21
N VAL A 212 -5.23 4.82 -1.39
CA VAL A 212 -5.01 3.40 -1.63
C VAL A 212 -4.00 3.24 -2.76
N CYS A 213 -3.03 2.33 -2.57
CA CYS A 213 -1.95 2.05 -3.51
C CYS A 213 -2.13 0.70 -4.20
N GLY A 214 -1.73 0.63 -5.49
CA GLY A 214 -1.72 -0.59 -6.30
C GLY A 214 -0.33 -0.97 -6.79
#